data_c04a5a5449f2b716aa89a424223c3b05
#
_entry.id   c04a5a5449f2b716aa89a424223c3b05
#
_cell.length_a   1.000
_cell.length_b   1.000
_cell.length_c   1.000
_cell.angle_alpha   90.00
_cell.angle_beta   90.00
_cell.angle_gamma   90.00
#
_symmetry.space_group_name_H-M   'P 1'
#
loop_
_entity.id
_entity.type
_entity.pdbx_description
1 polymer ?
#
loop_
_entity_poly.entity_id
_entity_poly.type
_entity_poly.pdbx_seq_one_letter_code
_entity_poly.pdbx_strand_id
1 'polypeptide(L)'
;MTHPELNAAREGLYRLLSRLYRQEVDAPLLERLRGMTFPQNCPQPELEAGYRALERWLSAGTEDALDALAVDFARVFLGAGSAEGCAAFPYESVYTSPKRLVMQDAWERVKSLYAAHGVRIDTDSSELMEDHIAYELAYMALLCREGAERAEQRAFLEEHLLTWVPAFCADLQRCAGTGFYRCVAQLTLGWLKLEEGLLQAEENAPSPFSCRVSTPALDRILEALGKEYRIYAPKRFPGRGARAGSDLVRYAPIRSAAEIVTDAPSDFSAKEIFYPVNQTMLYFQDDACRESVLSDQREILIFARPCDINAVRRLDQIFLGNGGEQDVYYRRLREKVRFLLLECGGGWDTCFCVSMGSNRTEDYSLALRLEEGGALVQVKDPAFAPYFEGADACAYTPGFVEENRRAARLPVIPDRETLKTASGLDFWKRYDEQCIGCGGCNTVCPTCSCFDTVDVIYNETSRDGERRRVWSSCMLRDFTATAGGHRARSTPGANMRFKVLHKVYDYKARFGGEEHMCVGCGRCDRRCPKDISFYDAVCGFTQALEQEAEHK
;
A
#
# COMPACT_ATOMS: atom_id res chain seq x y z
N MET A 1 -5.67 -0.79 4.99
CA MET A 1 -4.18 -0.90 5.00
C MET A 1 -3.81 -2.33 4.69
N THR A 2 -2.80 -2.55 3.84
CA THR A 2 -2.21 -3.89 3.67
C THR A 2 -1.47 -4.30 4.94
N HIS A 3 -1.24 -5.60 5.14
CA HIS A 3 -0.50 -6.10 6.30
C HIS A 3 0.89 -5.43 6.48
N PRO A 4 1.70 -5.19 5.42
CA PRO A 4 2.96 -4.44 5.53
C PRO A 4 2.77 -2.97 5.91
N GLU A 5 1.75 -2.29 5.39
CA GLU A 5 1.45 -0.89 5.74
C GLU A 5 1.00 -0.74 7.20
N LEU A 6 0.20 -1.69 7.67
CA LEU A 6 -0.20 -1.75 9.08
C LEU A 6 1.01 -1.95 9.98
N ASN A 7 1.90 -2.90 9.66
CA ASN A 7 3.12 -3.14 10.43
C ASN A 7 4.05 -1.92 10.43
N ALA A 8 4.18 -1.21 9.29
CA ALA A 8 4.97 0.01 9.22
C ALA A 8 4.37 1.16 10.07
N ALA A 9 3.05 1.29 10.10
CA ALA A 9 2.37 2.28 10.94
C ALA A 9 2.54 1.94 12.44
N ARG A 10 2.42 0.65 12.81
CA ARG A 10 2.66 0.16 14.16
C ARG A 10 4.10 0.40 14.60
N GLU A 11 5.07 0.03 13.77
CA GLU A 11 6.50 0.31 13.99
C GLU A 11 6.75 1.79 14.26
N GLY A 12 6.16 2.67 13.42
CA GLY A 12 6.33 4.12 13.53
C GLY A 12 5.87 4.66 14.89
N LEU A 13 4.71 4.22 15.39
CA LEU A 13 4.19 4.70 16.67
C LEU A 13 4.97 4.13 17.85
N TYR A 14 5.34 2.85 17.83
CA TYR A 14 6.21 2.27 18.85
C TYR A 14 7.57 2.99 18.94
N ARG A 15 8.18 3.33 17.81
CA ARG A 15 9.43 4.09 17.75
C ARG A 15 9.27 5.51 18.30
N LEU A 16 8.16 6.18 18.00
CA LEU A 16 7.89 7.50 18.53
C LEU A 16 7.77 7.46 20.05
N LEU A 17 6.96 6.55 20.59
CA LEU A 17 6.80 6.40 22.03
C LEU A 17 8.12 6.00 22.73
N SER A 18 8.87 5.06 22.15
CA SER A 18 10.22 4.71 22.62
C SER A 18 11.13 5.94 22.72
N ARG A 19 11.17 6.79 21.68
CA ARG A 19 11.99 8.01 21.66
C ARG A 19 11.57 9.01 22.75
N LEU A 20 10.26 9.15 23.00
CA LEU A 20 9.74 10.09 24.01
C LEU A 20 10.07 9.69 25.46
N TYR A 21 10.26 8.40 25.71
CA TYR A 21 10.66 7.90 27.02
C TYR A 21 12.18 7.75 27.19
N ARG A 22 12.92 7.63 26.08
CA ARG A 22 14.36 7.35 26.15
C ARG A 22 15.20 8.54 26.55
N GLN A 23 14.83 9.72 26.09
CA GLN A 23 15.59 10.94 26.34
C GLN A 23 14.70 12.19 26.21
N GLU A 24 15.15 13.30 26.73
CA GLU A 24 14.48 14.58 26.66
C GLU A 24 14.05 14.95 25.22
N VAL A 25 12.97 15.73 25.12
CA VAL A 25 12.51 16.26 23.84
C VAL A 25 13.43 17.40 23.42
N ASP A 26 14.10 17.22 22.30
CA ASP A 26 14.95 18.24 21.68
C ASP A 26 14.17 19.13 20.70
N ALA A 27 14.78 20.24 20.28
CA ALA A 27 14.15 21.18 19.35
C ALA A 27 13.76 20.53 18.01
N PRO A 28 14.59 19.69 17.35
CA PRO A 28 14.20 19.00 16.13
C PRO A 28 13.00 18.09 16.29
N LEU A 29 12.87 17.38 17.42
CA LEU A 29 11.73 16.52 17.69
C LEU A 29 10.46 17.34 17.94
N LEU A 30 10.56 18.42 18.72
CA LEU A 30 9.44 19.29 19.01
C LEU A 30 8.88 19.93 17.73
N GLU A 31 9.74 20.43 16.84
CA GLU A 31 9.35 20.98 15.54
C GLU A 31 8.68 19.92 14.65
N ARG A 32 9.23 18.72 14.63
CA ARG A 32 8.62 17.61 13.88
C ARG A 32 7.23 17.26 14.42
N LEU A 33 7.06 17.19 15.75
CA LEU A 33 5.75 16.93 16.37
C LEU A 33 4.73 18.02 16.04
N ARG A 34 5.14 19.30 16.00
CA ARG A 34 4.29 20.43 15.59
C ARG A 34 3.85 20.34 14.12
N GLY A 35 4.70 19.78 13.26
CA GLY A 35 4.39 19.56 11.83
C GLY A 35 3.60 18.29 11.53
N MET A 36 3.35 17.42 12.51
CA MET A 36 2.61 16.17 12.30
C MET A 36 1.12 16.41 12.25
N THR A 37 0.44 15.68 11.36
CA THR A 37 -1.02 15.53 11.37
C THR A 37 -1.36 14.25 12.14
N PHE A 38 -2.11 14.40 13.23
CA PHE A 38 -2.51 13.27 14.04
C PHE A 38 -3.78 12.59 13.49
N PRO A 39 -3.89 11.25 13.58
CA PRO A 39 -5.06 10.52 13.14
C PRO A 39 -6.35 11.03 13.78
N GLN A 40 -7.45 10.99 13.01
CA GLN A 40 -8.80 11.31 13.47
C GLN A 40 -9.67 10.07 13.36
N ASN A 41 -10.66 9.96 14.23
CA ASN A 41 -11.57 8.81 14.28
C ASN A 41 -10.85 7.48 14.56
N CYS A 42 -9.93 7.48 15.55
CA CYS A 42 -9.29 6.25 15.98
C CYS A 42 -10.32 5.30 16.59
N PRO A 43 -10.22 3.98 16.32
CA PRO A 43 -11.15 3.00 16.88
C PRO A 43 -11.06 2.89 18.42
N GLN A 44 -9.93 3.31 19.00
CA GLN A 44 -9.72 3.32 20.45
C GLN A 44 -9.88 4.74 21.02
N PRO A 45 -10.94 5.00 21.84
CA PRO A 45 -11.26 6.35 22.32
C PRO A 45 -10.13 7.01 23.14
N GLU A 46 -9.40 6.25 23.95
CA GLU A 46 -8.31 6.77 24.76
C GLU A 46 -7.14 7.24 23.88
N LEU A 47 -6.85 6.55 22.79
CA LEU A 47 -5.83 6.96 21.83
C LEU A 47 -6.24 8.24 21.09
N GLU A 48 -7.50 8.33 20.66
CA GLU A 48 -8.06 9.53 20.05
C GLU A 48 -7.96 10.74 20.99
N ALA A 49 -8.36 10.56 22.23
CA ALA A 49 -8.29 11.60 23.25
C ALA A 49 -6.85 12.05 23.51
N GLY A 50 -5.89 11.11 23.50
CA GLY A 50 -4.45 11.38 23.63
C GLY A 50 -3.92 12.23 22.48
N TYR A 51 -4.26 11.89 21.24
CA TYR A 51 -3.89 12.69 20.06
C TYR A 51 -4.45 14.11 20.12
N ARG A 52 -5.74 14.26 20.45
CA ARG A 52 -6.37 15.59 20.59
C ARG A 52 -5.75 16.41 21.72
N ALA A 53 -5.38 15.79 22.82
CA ALA A 53 -4.72 16.49 23.93
C ALA A 53 -3.31 16.93 23.56
N LEU A 54 -2.54 16.09 22.89
CA LEU A 54 -1.20 16.43 22.40
C LEU A 54 -1.23 17.55 21.35
N GLU A 55 -2.14 17.47 20.37
CA GLU A 55 -2.33 18.49 19.35
C GLU A 55 -2.64 19.87 19.96
N ARG A 56 -3.54 19.92 20.95
CA ARG A 56 -3.84 21.15 21.68
C ARG A 56 -2.63 21.70 22.42
N TRP A 57 -1.85 20.84 23.07
CA TRP A 57 -0.64 21.25 23.79
C TRP A 57 0.41 21.82 22.85
N LEU A 58 0.66 21.14 21.71
CA LEU A 58 1.61 21.59 20.67
C LEU A 58 1.20 22.92 20.03
N SER A 59 -0.10 23.14 19.83
CA SER A 59 -0.66 24.36 19.24
C SER A 59 -0.66 25.55 20.21
N ALA A 60 -0.68 25.31 21.51
CA ALA A 60 -0.73 26.37 22.52
C ALA A 60 0.56 27.19 22.62
N GLY A 61 1.70 26.67 22.17
CA GLY A 61 3.01 27.31 22.04
C GLY A 61 3.45 28.08 23.29
N THR A 62 4.41 27.58 24.08
CA THR A 62 5.05 28.36 25.15
C THR A 62 6.47 28.72 24.74
N GLU A 63 6.94 29.94 25.04
CA GLU A 63 8.31 30.39 24.71
C GLU A 63 9.37 29.49 25.33
N ASP A 64 9.12 28.94 26.53
CA ASP A 64 10.06 28.10 27.29
C ASP A 64 9.69 26.58 27.24
N ALA A 65 9.02 26.12 26.17
CA ALA A 65 8.51 24.75 26.09
C ALA A 65 9.60 23.68 26.26
N LEU A 66 10.79 23.86 25.69
CA LEU A 66 11.89 22.90 25.78
C LEU A 66 12.43 22.78 27.19
N ASP A 67 12.67 23.90 27.86
CA ASP A 67 13.17 23.93 29.24
C ASP A 67 12.16 23.30 30.21
N ALA A 68 10.87 23.63 30.03
CA ALA A 68 9.80 23.03 30.82
C ALA A 68 9.71 21.50 30.63
N LEU A 69 9.90 21.00 29.41
CA LEU A 69 9.92 19.58 29.09
C LEU A 69 11.16 18.87 29.68
N ALA A 70 12.33 19.48 29.61
CA ALA A 70 13.57 18.94 30.17
C ALA A 70 13.49 18.84 31.70
N VAL A 71 13.01 19.88 32.38
CA VAL A 71 12.79 19.88 33.83
C VAL A 71 11.78 18.80 34.23
N ASP A 72 10.68 18.68 33.49
CA ASP A 72 9.65 17.67 33.79
C ASP A 72 10.15 16.25 33.52
N PHE A 73 10.95 16.04 32.47
CA PHE A 73 11.60 14.76 32.18
C PHE A 73 12.52 14.33 33.33
N ALA A 74 13.40 15.23 33.77
CA ALA A 74 14.32 14.95 34.90
C ALA A 74 13.56 14.68 36.21
N ARG A 75 12.50 15.46 36.45
CA ARG A 75 11.66 15.31 37.64
C ARG A 75 10.95 13.96 37.67
N VAL A 76 10.35 13.53 36.56
CA VAL A 76 9.50 12.35 36.53
C VAL A 76 10.30 11.08 36.32
N PHE A 77 11.23 11.06 35.36
CA PHE A 77 11.91 9.82 34.94
C PHE A 77 13.28 9.62 35.57
N LEU A 78 14.01 10.71 35.88
CA LEU A 78 15.35 10.62 36.44
C LEU A 78 15.40 10.73 37.99
N GLY A 79 14.23 10.78 38.60
CA GLY A 79 14.11 10.73 40.06
C GLY A 79 14.30 12.08 40.78
N ALA A 80 14.44 13.22 40.08
CA ALA A 80 14.53 14.52 40.73
C ALA A 80 13.27 14.89 41.55
N GLY A 81 12.09 14.30 41.21
CA GLY A 81 10.85 14.44 41.97
C GLY A 81 10.64 13.45 43.12
N SER A 82 11.60 12.53 43.39
CA SER A 82 11.45 11.44 44.37
C SER A 82 11.22 11.94 45.80
N ALA A 83 11.87 13.04 46.19
CA ALA A 83 11.69 13.63 47.50
C ALA A 83 10.26 14.15 47.75
N GLU A 84 9.53 14.47 46.70
CA GLU A 84 8.14 14.94 46.69
C GLU A 84 7.14 13.77 46.50
N GLY A 85 7.63 12.53 46.33
CA GLY A 85 6.80 11.37 45.96
C GLY A 85 6.26 11.44 44.52
N CYS A 86 6.89 12.25 43.67
CA CYS A 86 6.48 12.51 42.27
C CYS A 86 7.53 12.02 41.29
N ALA A 87 7.78 10.71 41.25
CA ALA A 87 8.58 10.05 40.22
C ALA A 87 7.82 8.85 39.66
N ALA A 88 7.98 8.60 38.36
CA ALA A 88 7.49 7.43 37.64
C ALA A 88 8.70 6.77 36.97
N PHE A 89 9.33 5.85 37.64
CA PHE A 89 10.53 5.18 37.15
C PHE A 89 10.18 4.24 36.00
N PRO A 90 10.72 4.41 34.81
CA PRO A 90 10.25 3.75 33.60
C PRO A 90 10.82 2.35 33.38
N TYR A 91 10.78 1.48 34.43
CA TYR A 91 11.34 0.13 34.42
C TYR A 91 10.33 -0.93 34.87
N GLU A 92 10.22 -2.05 34.12
CA GLU A 92 9.31 -3.15 34.44
C GLU A 92 9.57 -3.67 35.87
N SER A 93 10.84 -3.89 36.25
CA SER A 93 11.22 -4.37 37.59
C SER A 93 10.66 -3.54 38.73
N VAL A 94 10.52 -2.23 38.56
CA VAL A 94 10.00 -1.32 39.59
C VAL A 94 8.52 -1.57 39.88
N TYR A 95 7.75 -1.96 38.87
CA TYR A 95 6.30 -2.15 38.98
C TYR A 95 5.90 -3.60 39.24
N THR A 96 6.70 -4.57 38.81
CA THR A 96 6.40 -6.00 38.95
C THR A 96 7.07 -6.64 40.19
N SER A 97 8.06 -5.96 40.80
CA SER A 97 8.70 -6.44 42.01
C SER A 97 8.10 -5.83 43.28
N PRO A 98 7.85 -6.63 44.35
CA PRO A 98 7.41 -6.11 45.65
C PRO A 98 8.37 -5.10 46.27
N LYS A 99 9.65 -5.18 45.91
CA LYS A 99 10.69 -4.28 46.44
C LYS A 99 10.70 -2.92 45.71
N ARG A 100 10.03 -2.79 44.58
CA ARG A 100 10.03 -1.60 43.71
C ARG A 100 11.46 -1.11 43.39
N LEU A 101 12.35 -2.04 43.07
CA LEU A 101 13.75 -1.79 42.71
C LEU A 101 13.99 -2.22 41.26
N VAL A 102 14.95 -1.57 40.62
CA VAL A 102 15.48 -1.98 39.30
C VAL A 102 16.28 -3.29 39.41
N MET A 103 16.57 -3.91 38.25
CA MET A 103 17.39 -5.15 38.16
C MET A 103 16.81 -6.32 38.96
N GLN A 104 15.50 -6.53 38.90
CA GLN A 104 14.82 -7.69 39.48
C GLN A 104 14.49 -8.73 38.39
N ASP A 105 13.72 -9.75 38.73
CA ASP A 105 13.40 -10.89 37.84
C ASP A 105 12.89 -10.47 36.43
N ALA A 106 12.16 -9.37 36.33
CA ALA A 106 11.70 -8.86 35.06
C ALA A 106 12.86 -8.45 34.14
N TRP A 107 13.85 -7.77 34.68
CA TRP A 107 15.05 -7.40 33.95
C TRP A 107 15.79 -8.63 33.35
N GLU A 108 15.95 -9.70 34.16
CA GLU A 108 16.59 -10.94 33.67
C GLU A 108 15.77 -11.61 32.55
N ARG A 109 14.44 -11.61 32.68
CA ARG A 109 13.54 -12.17 31.63
C ARG A 109 13.67 -11.42 30.32
N VAL A 110 13.53 -10.08 30.35
CA VAL A 110 13.63 -9.24 29.16
C VAL A 110 14.99 -9.37 28.48
N LYS A 111 16.07 -9.34 29.29
CA LYS A 111 17.44 -9.51 28.78
C LYS A 111 17.66 -10.86 28.12
N SER A 112 17.13 -11.93 28.70
CA SER A 112 17.23 -13.29 28.15
C SER A 112 16.46 -13.41 26.84
N LEU A 113 15.29 -12.77 26.75
CA LEU A 113 14.46 -12.72 25.56
C LEU A 113 15.16 -11.96 24.42
N TYR A 114 15.73 -10.80 24.69
CA TYR A 114 16.51 -10.05 23.69
C TYR A 114 17.70 -10.86 23.17
N ALA A 115 18.43 -11.52 24.07
CA ALA A 115 19.55 -12.36 23.68
C ALA A 115 19.14 -13.55 22.81
N ALA A 116 18.00 -14.17 23.09
CA ALA A 116 17.44 -15.26 22.28
C ALA A 116 17.10 -14.82 20.84
N HIS A 117 16.70 -13.55 20.65
CA HIS A 117 16.42 -12.95 19.34
C HIS A 117 17.65 -12.26 18.71
N GLY A 118 18.84 -12.43 19.27
CA GLY A 118 20.07 -11.81 18.77
C GLY A 118 20.11 -10.28 18.93
N VAL A 119 19.20 -9.71 19.73
CA VAL A 119 19.16 -8.28 20.02
C VAL A 119 20.10 -7.96 21.17
N ARG A 120 20.92 -6.93 20.98
CA ARG A 120 21.79 -6.39 22.03
C ARG A 120 21.56 -4.91 22.16
N ILE A 121 21.48 -4.45 23.41
CA ILE A 121 21.47 -3.03 23.71
C ILE A 121 22.93 -2.57 23.75
N ASP A 122 23.21 -1.48 23.05
CA ASP A 122 24.52 -0.83 23.09
C ASP A 122 24.65 -0.08 24.41
N THR A 123 25.28 -0.76 25.37
CA THR A 123 25.52 -0.22 26.71
C THR A 123 26.61 0.87 26.73
N ASP A 124 27.43 0.99 25.69
CA ASP A 124 28.43 2.05 25.58
C ASP A 124 27.77 3.41 25.25
N SER A 125 26.57 3.40 24.68
CA SER A 125 25.82 4.60 24.30
C SER A 125 24.64 4.92 25.24
N SER A 126 24.32 4.07 26.23
CA SER A 126 23.15 4.27 27.10
C SER A 126 23.34 3.66 28.48
N GLU A 127 23.01 4.44 29.52
CA GLU A 127 22.99 4.00 30.90
C GLU A 127 21.67 3.33 31.33
N LEU A 128 20.71 3.17 30.38
CA LEU A 128 19.41 2.57 30.67
C LEU A 128 19.50 1.03 30.67
N MET A 129 18.75 0.40 31.56
CA MET A 129 18.67 -1.06 31.67
C MET A 129 17.70 -1.65 30.66
N GLU A 130 17.82 -2.95 30.36
CA GLU A 130 17.09 -3.65 29.31
C GLU A 130 15.58 -3.64 29.53
N ASP A 131 15.07 -3.59 30.76
CA ASP A 131 13.65 -3.51 31.12
C ASP A 131 13.12 -2.06 31.21
N HIS A 132 13.80 -1.12 30.56
CA HIS A 132 13.29 0.24 30.42
C HIS A 132 12.22 0.30 29.32
N ILE A 133 11.11 1.01 29.55
CA ILE A 133 9.97 1.13 28.63
C ILE A 133 10.40 1.48 27.19
N ALA A 134 11.42 2.33 27.04
CA ALA A 134 11.90 2.71 25.71
C ALA A 134 12.46 1.51 24.93
N TYR A 135 13.11 0.57 25.59
CA TYR A 135 13.63 -0.63 24.94
C TYR A 135 12.55 -1.67 24.67
N GLU A 136 11.59 -1.85 25.59
CA GLU A 136 10.46 -2.74 25.36
C GLU A 136 9.58 -2.26 24.19
N LEU A 137 9.32 -0.95 24.10
CA LEU A 137 8.63 -0.38 22.93
C LEU A 137 9.46 -0.47 21.65
N ALA A 138 10.80 -0.30 21.72
CA ALA A 138 11.68 -0.48 20.58
C ALA A 138 11.71 -1.94 20.09
N TYR A 139 11.60 -2.89 21.02
CA TYR A 139 11.53 -4.32 20.69
C TYR A 139 10.21 -4.65 19.95
N MET A 140 9.09 -4.13 20.42
CA MET A 140 7.83 -4.25 19.67
C MET A 140 7.92 -3.62 18.27
N ALA A 141 8.59 -2.48 18.14
CA ALA A 141 8.84 -1.87 16.82
C ALA A 141 9.69 -2.80 15.93
N LEU A 142 10.68 -3.49 16.50
CA LEU A 142 11.50 -4.47 15.80
C LEU A 142 10.65 -5.64 15.30
N LEU A 143 9.83 -6.24 16.16
CA LEU A 143 8.94 -7.35 15.81
C LEU A 143 7.97 -6.96 14.68
N CYS A 144 7.41 -5.74 14.71
CA CYS A 144 6.57 -5.22 13.65
C CYS A 144 7.34 -5.09 12.32
N ARG A 145 8.57 -4.57 12.36
CA ARG A 145 9.42 -4.37 11.18
C ARG A 145 9.84 -5.68 10.52
N GLU A 146 10.19 -6.67 11.33
CA GLU A 146 10.61 -8.00 10.86
C GLU A 146 9.44 -8.89 10.46
N GLY A 147 8.21 -8.46 10.73
CA GLY A 147 7.02 -9.26 10.45
C GLY A 147 6.97 -10.53 11.30
N ALA A 148 7.44 -10.45 12.55
CA ALA A 148 7.41 -11.55 13.50
C ALA A 148 6.01 -12.12 13.67
N GLU A 149 5.91 -13.39 14.05
CA GLU A 149 4.63 -14.06 14.28
C GLU A 149 3.79 -13.29 15.31
N ARG A 150 2.50 -13.16 15.05
CA ARG A 150 1.61 -12.36 15.94
C ARG A 150 1.49 -12.94 17.33
N ALA A 151 1.57 -14.26 17.47
CA ALA A 151 1.60 -14.91 18.77
C ALA A 151 2.80 -14.46 19.60
N GLU A 152 3.95 -14.26 18.99
CA GLU A 152 5.14 -13.73 19.61
C GLU A 152 4.98 -12.26 20.03
N GLN A 153 4.45 -11.43 19.13
CA GLN A 153 4.14 -10.03 19.43
C GLN A 153 3.15 -9.91 20.59
N ARG A 154 2.10 -10.76 20.59
CA ARG A 154 1.11 -10.79 21.65
C ARG A 154 1.70 -11.26 22.98
N ALA A 155 2.49 -12.33 22.98
CA ALA A 155 3.13 -12.82 24.18
C ALA A 155 3.99 -11.72 24.85
N PHE A 156 4.79 -10.99 24.06
CA PHE A 156 5.57 -9.88 24.60
C PHE A 156 4.70 -8.74 25.11
N LEU A 157 3.63 -8.38 24.40
CA LEU A 157 2.69 -7.34 24.82
C LEU A 157 2.03 -7.71 26.16
N GLU A 158 1.51 -8.93 26.29
CA GLU A 158 0.76 -9.40 27.46
C GLU A 158 1.67 -9.70 28.67
N GLU A 159 2.83 -10.34 28.44
CA GLU A 159 3.72 -10.78 29.52
C GLU A 159 4.62 -9.66 30.06
N HIS A 160 4.93 -8.64 29.24
CA HIS A 160 5.79 -7.53 29.61
C HIS A 160 5.02 -6.20 29.68
N LEU A 161 4.66 -5.60 28.55
CA LEU A 161 4.13 -4.23 28.53
C LEU A 161 2.82 -4.05 29.32
N LEU A 162 1.83 -4.93 29.14
CA LEU A 162 0.52 -4.79 29.81
C LEU A 162 0.57 -5.09 31.29
N THR A 163 1.59 -5.79 31.78
CA THR A 163 1.72 -6.13 33.20
C THR A 163 2.04 -4.92 34.07
N TRP A 164 2.71 -3.90 33.55
CA TRP A 164 3.20 -2.79 34.35
C TRP A 164 2.97 -1.39 33.77
N VAL A 165 2.95 -1.22 32.43
CA VAL A 165 2.82 0.10 31.81
C VAL A 165 1.54 0.83 32.21
N PRO A 166 0.39 0.17 32.47
CA PRO A 166 -0.79 0.87 32.99
C PRO A 166 -0.54 1.56 34.34
N ALA A 167 0.15 0.90 35.26
CA ALA A 167 0.51 1.47 36.56
C ALA A 167 1.55 2.59 36.44
N PHE A 168 2.56 2.39 35.58
CA PHE A 168 3.54 3.43 35.24
C PHE A 168 2.88 4.68 34.63
N CYS A 169 1.96 4.53 33.67
CA CYS A 169 1.24 5.65 33.08
C CYS A 169 0.34 6.38 34.08
N ALA A 170 -0.23 5.67 35.05
CA ALA A 170 -0.99 6.30 36.13
C ALA A 170 -0.09 7.17 37.03
N ASP A 171 1.12 6.67 37.40
CA ASP A 171 2.10 7.47 38.10
C ASP A 171 2.57 8.66 37.27
N LEU A 172 2.82 8.46 35.98
CA LEU A 172 3.23 9.53 35.06
C LEU A 172 2.17 10.63 34.95
N GLN A 173 0.90 10.28 34.82
CA GLN A 173 -0.22 11.25 34.79
C GLN A 173 -0.32 12.05 36.09
N ARG A 174 -0.06 11.41 37.22
CA ARG A 174 -0.08 12.04 38.56
C ARG A 174 1.13 12.98 38.76
N CYS A 175 2.31 12.59 38.29
CA CYS A 175 3.57 13.24 38.59
C CYS A 175 3.99 14.30 37.57
N ALA A 176 3.57 14.18 36.29
CA ALA A 176 3.98 15.13 35.26
C ALA A 176 3.46 16.55 35.54
N GLY A 177 4.38 17.52 35.54
CA GLY A 177 4.06 18.93 35.66
C GLY A 177 3.51 19.51 34.37
N THR A 178 4.04 19.06 33.23
CA THR A 178 3.58 19.51 31.93
C THR A 178 2.39 18.68 31.42
N GLY A 179 1.52 19.31 30.63
CA GLY A 179 0.47 18.60 29.90
C GLY A 179 1.01 17.60 28.89
N PHE A 180 2.23 17.80 28.39
CA PHE A 180 2.86 16.97 27.37
C PHE A 180 3.02 15.52 27.81
N TYR A 181 3.71 15.26 28.94
CA TYR A 181 3.94 13.88 29.41
C TYR A 181 2.66 13.20 29.90
N ARG A 182 1.64 13.98 30.31
CA ARG A 182 0.29 13.43 30.55
C ARG A 182 -0.36 12.94 29.25
N CYS A 183 -0.19 13.69 28.14
CA CYS A 183 -0.66 13.24 26.84
C CYS A 183 0.10 12.00 26.36
N VAL A 184 1.44 11.95 26.57
CA VAL A 184 2.25 10.77 26.21
C VAL A 184 1.79 9.53 26.97
N ALA A 185 1.50 9.64 28.28
CA ALA A 185 0.93 8.53 29.05
C ALA A 185 -0.41 8.05 28.48
N GLN A 186 -1.29 8.98 28.13
CA GLN A 186 -2.60 8.67 27.54
C GLN A 186 -2.48 8.00 26.16
N LEU A 187 -1.57 8.49 25.32
CA LEU A 187 -1.27 7.89 24.03
C LEU A 187 -0.74 6.46 24.18
N THR A 188 0.18 6.25 25.13
CA THR A 188 0.76 4.93 25.40
C THR A 188 -0.32 3.94 25.81
N LEU A 189 -1.16 4.29 26.77
CA LEU A 189 -2.27 3.43 27.22
C LEU A 189 -3.26 3.12 26.09
N GLY A 190 -3.67 4.14 25.36
CA GLY A 190 -4.60 3.97 24.25
C GLY A 190 -4.00 3.11 23.12
N TRP A 191 -2.69 3.26 22.87
CA TRP A 191 -1.99 2.44 21.91
C TRP A 191 -1.90 0.98 22.31
N LEU A 192 -1.48 0.68 23.54
CA LEU A 192 -1.39 -0.71 24.02
C LEU A 192 -2.75 -1.42 24.03
N LYS A 193 -3.84 -0.72 24.38
CA LYS A 193 -5.20 -1.26 24.26
C LYS A 193 -5.62 -1.55 22.82
N LEU A 194 -5.26 -0.67 21.89
CA LEU A 194 -5.52 -0.91 20.46
C LEU A 194 -4.75 -2.13 19.96
N GLU A 195 -3.46 -2.25 20.33
CA GLU A 195 -2.61 -3.38 19.97
C GLU A 195 -3.12 -4.70 20.54
N GLU A 196 -3.53 -4.71 21.80
CA GLU A 196 -4.15 -5.88 22.44
C GLU A 196 -5.39 -6.34 21.63
N GLY A 197 -6.28 -5.41 21.30
CA GLY A 197 -7.45 -5.71 20.46
C GLY A 197 -7.10 -6.21 19.07
N LEU A 198 -6.09 -5.61 18.40
CA LEU A 198 -5.63 -6.01 17.07
C LEU A 198 -5.00 -7.42 17.08
N LEU A 199 -4.20 -7.74 18.10
CA LEU A 199 -3.52 -9.03 18.21
C LEU A 199 -4.47 -10.14 18.67
N GLN A 200 -5.51 -9.83 19.46
CA GLN A 200 -6.57 -10.78 19.87
C GLN A 200 -7.62 -11.01 18.79
N ALA A 201 -8.00 -10.00 18.02
CA ALA A 201 -9.04 -10.09 17.00
C ALA A 201 -8.72 -11.12 15.92
N GLU A 202 -7.44 -11.31 15.58
CA GLU A 202 -7.02 -12.30 14.58
C GLU A 202 -6.94 -13.73 15.12
N GLU A 203 -6.83 -13.95 16.42
CA GLU A 203 -6.88 -15.30 17.01
C GLU A 203 -8.31 -15.88 16.94
N ASN A 204 -9.31 -15.00 17.01
CA ASN A 204 -10.72 -15.37 16.87
C ASN A 204 -11.19 -15.31 15.41
N ALA A 205 -10.36 -14.84 14.48
CA ALA A 205 -10.67 -14.87 13.07
C ALA A 205 -10.61 -16.32 12.57
N PRO A 206 -11.63 -16.81 11.86
CA PRO A 206 -11.58 -18.15 11.28
C PRO A 206 -10.34 -18.26 10.38
N SER A 207 -9.55 -19.29 10.59
CA SER A 207 -8.40 -19.58 9.72
C SER A 207 -8.85 -19.65 8.26
N PRO A 208 -8.00 -19.26 7.29
CA PRO A 208 -8.31 -19.45 5.89
C PRO A 208 -8.80 -20.88 5.63
N PHE A 209 -9.93 -21.02 4.97
CA PHE A 209 -10.49 -22.32 4.63
C PHE A 209 -10.85 -22.39 3.15
N SER A 210 -11.01 -23.61 2.66
CA SER A 210 -11.40 -23.84 1.27
C SER A 210 -12.65 -24.70 1.20
N CYS A 211 -13.51 -24.38 0.24
CA CYS A 211 -14.76 -25.08 0.04
C CYS A 211 -15.10 -25.20 -1.45
N ARG A 212 -16.00 -26.14 -1.75
CA ARG A 212 -16.62 -26.31 -3.06
C ARG A 212 -18.04 -25.77 -3.01
N VAL A 213 -18.39 -24.97 -4.00
CA VAL A 213 -19.75 -24.44 -4.17
C VAL A 213 -20.29 -24.79 -5.55
N SER A 214 -21.57 -25.19 -5.64
CA SER A 214 -22.23 -25.39 -6.94
C SER A 214 -22.51 -24.04 -7.62
N THR A 215 -22.67 -24.04 -8.95
CA THR A 215 -23.00 -22.80 -9.70
C THR A 215 -24.22 -22.06 -9.12
N PRO A 216 -25.36 -22.74 -8.79
CA PRO A 216 -26.49 -22.06 -8.16
C PRO A 216 -26.18 -21.49 -6.77
N ALA A 217 -25.28 -22.13 -6.01
CA ALA A 217 -24.85 -21.62 -4.71
C ALA A 217 -23.98 -20.36 -4.89
N LEU A 218 -23.04 -20.40 -5.83
CA LEU A 218 -22.19 -19.25 -6.15
C LEU A 218 -23.02 -18.06 -6.64
N ASP A 219 -24.05 -18.30 -7.46
CA ASP A 219 -24.95 -17.21 -7.91
C ASP A 219 -25.71 -16.57 -6.74
N ARG A 220 -26.18 -17.35 -5.76
CA ARG A 220 -26.79 -16.81 -4.54
C ARG A 220 -25.79 -16.01 -3.69
N ILE A 221 -24.55 -16.48 -3.61
CA ILE A 221 -23.48 -15.74 -2.90
C ILE A 221 -23.20 -14.41 -3.61
N LEU A 222 -23.09 -14.41 -4.93
CA LEU A 222 -22.89 -13.18 -5.72
C LEU A 222 -24.07 -12.21 -5.58
N GLU A 223 -25.30 -12.71 -5.52
CA GLU A 223 -26.48 -11.89 -5.26
C GLU A 223 -26.46 -11.27 -3.85
N ALA A 224 -26.07 -12.06 -2.83
CA ALA A 224 -25.94 -11.56 -1.46
C ALA A 224 -24.85 -10.49 -1.35
N LEU A 225 -23.64 -10.77 -1.88
CA LEU A 225 -22.55 -9.81 -1.95
C LEU A 225 -22.91 -8.54 -2.73
N GLY A 226 -23.72 -8.66 -3.79
CA GLY A 226 -24.15 -7.54 -4.62
C GLY A 226 -25.03 -6.50 -3.90
N LYS A 227 -25.57 -6.82 -2.70
CA LYS A 227 -26.30 -5.88 -1.85
C LYS A 227 -25.38 -4.87 -1.18
N GLU A 228 -24.18 -5.32 -0.77
CA GLU A 228 -23.19 -4.53 -0.05
C GLU A 228 -22.07 -4.02 -0.95
N TYR A 229 -21.72 -4.77 -1.99
CA TYR A 229 -20.60 -4.51 -2.88
C TYR A 229 -21.04 -4.25 -4.32
N ARG A 230 -20.21 -3.52 -5.05
CA ARG A 230 -20.23 -3.49 -6.51
C ARG A 230 -19.26 -4.55 -7.02
N ILE A 231 -19.75 -5.57 -7.72
CA ILE A 231 -18.96 -6.72 -8.14
C ILE A 231 -18.58 -6.59 -9.60
N TYR A 232 -17.29 -6.69 -9.90
CA TYR A 232 -16.74 -6.60 -11.26
C TYR A 232 -15.92 -7.84 -11.60
N ALA A 233 -16.05 -8.30 -12.84
CA ALA A 233 -15.22 -9.39 -13.39
C ALA A 233 -14.95 -9.13 -14.88
N PRO A 234 -13.98 -9.85 -15.48
CA PRO A 234 -13.87 -9.94 -16.93
C PRO A 234 -15.18 -10.49 -17.50
N LYS A 235 -15.86 -9.68 -18.33
CA LYS A 235 -17.15 -9.99 -18.98
C LYS A 235 -17.03 -9.88 -20.47
N ARG A 236 -17.70 -10.78 -21.21
CA ARG A 236 -17.69 -10.85 -22.67
C ARG A 236 -18.81 -9.98 -23.26
N PHE A 237 -18.46 -9.20 -24.26
CA PHE A 237 -19.38 -8.41 -25.07
C PHE A 237 -19.29 -8.89 -26.53
N PRO A 238 -20.25 -9.74 -26.98
CA PRO A 238 -20.21 -10.35 -28.30
C PRO A 238 -20.20 -9.31 -29.43
N GLY A 239 -19.32 -9.51 -30.40
CA GLY A 239 -19.22 -8.68 -31.58
C GLY A 239 -18.73 -7.25 -31.37
N ARG A 240 -18.25 -6.89 -30.16
CA ARG A 240 -17.74 -5.55 -29.82
C ARG A 240 -16.22 -5.44 -29.76
N GLY A 241 -15.50 -6.45 -30.26
CA GLY A 241 -14.04 -6.43 -30.32
C GLY A 241 -13.47 -5.44 -31.33
N ALA A 242 -12.17 -5.24 -31.27
CA ALA A 242 -11.46 -4.29 -32.13
C ALA A 242 -11.42 -4.73 -33.62
N ARG A 243 -11.60 -6.02 -33.88
CA ARG A 243 -11.67 -6.60 -35.24
C ARG A 243 -13.11 -7.03 -35.56
N ALA A 244 -13.50 -6.92 -36.81
CA ALA A 244 -14.84 -7.35 -37.24
C ALA A 244 -15.11 -8.81 -36.83
N GLY A 245 -16.25 -9.06 -36.19
CA GLY A 245 -16.67 -10.37 -35.72
C GLY A 245 -15.96 -10.89 -34.45
N SER A 246 -15.04 -10.11 -33.85
CA SER A 246 -14.43 -10.47 -32.59
C SER A 246 -15.22 -9.95 -31.38
N ASP A 247 -15.08 -10.64 -30.24
CA ASP A 247 -15.66 -10.24 -28.97
C ASP A 247 -14.72 -9.29 -28.22
N LEU A 248 -15.30 -8.43 -27.38
CA LEU A 248 -14.59 -7.64 -26.40
C LEU A 248 -14.72 -8.30 -25.04
N VAL A 249 -13.58 -8.50 -24.34
CA VAL A 249 -13.59 -8.88 -22.94
C VAL A 249 -13.10 -7.69 -22.10
N ARG A 250 -13.96 -7.20 -21.23
CA ARG A 250 -13.68 -6.02 -20.40
C ARG A 250 -14.21 -6.22 -18.99
N TYR A 251 -13.61 -5.57 -18.01
CA TYR A 251 -14.14 -5.54 -16.66
C TYR A 251 -15.48 -4.80 -16.64
N ALA A 252 -16.52 -5.45 -16.14
CA ALA A 252 -17.87 -4.90 -16.05
C ALA A 252 -18.61 -5.48 -14.83
N PRO A 253 -19.69 -4.83 -14.38
CA PRO A 253 -20.54 -5.37 -13.33
C PRO A 253 -21.11 -6.74 -13.73
N ILE A 254 -21.10 -7.68 -12.77
CA ILE A 254 -21.66 -9.02 -12.92
C ILE A 254 -22.72 -9.29 -11.86
N ARG A 255 -23.59 -10.26 -12.11
CA ARG A 255 -24.62 -10.74 -11.20
C ARG A 255 -24.64 -12.27 -11.06
N SER A 256 -23.95 -12.98 -11.94
CA SER A 256 -23.90 -14.46 -11.94
C SER A 256 -22.52 -14.95 -12.33
N ALA A 257 -22.21 -16.20 -11.92
CA ALA A 257 -20.96 -16.87 -12.26
C ALA A 257 -20.76 -17.06 -13.77
N ALA A 258 -21.85 -17.26 -14.53
CA ALA A 258 -21.82 -17.44 -15.97
C ALA A 258 -21.30 -16.20 -16.74
N GLU A 259 -21.31 -15.02 -16.11
CA GLU A 259 -20.79 -13.80 -16.72
C GLU A 259 -19.27 -13.65 -16.58
N ILE A 260 -18.62 -14.47 -15.73
CA ILE A 260 -17.17 -14.41 -15.47
C ILE A 260 -16.41 -15.11 -16.59
N VAL A 261 -15.56 -14.38 -17.29
CA VAL A 261 -14.74 -14.91 -18.40
C VAL A 261 -13.39 -15.39 -17.89
N THR A 262 -13.13 -16.69 -17.99
CA THR A 262 -11.85 -17.34 -17.65
C THR A 262 -11.07 -17.84 -18.86
N ASP A 263 -11.76 -18.09 -19.98
CA ASP A 263 -11.24 -18.67 -21.22
C ASP A 263 -10.56 -17.66 -22.17
N ALA A 264 -10.61 -16.37 -21.84
CA ALA A 264 -10.00 -15.31 -22.64
C ALA A 264 -9.35 -14.23 -21.76
N PRO A 265 -8.30 -13.54 -22.27
CA PRO A 265 -7.72 -12.39 -21.58
C PRO A 265 -8.67 -11.18 -21.71
N SER A 266 -8.71 -10.34 -20.68
CA SER A 266 -9.40 -9.04 -20.83
C SER A 266 -8.59 -8.09 -21.72
N ASP A 267 -9.29 -7.35 -22.59
CA ASP A 267 -8.70 -6.36 -23.50
C ASP A 267 -8.30 -5.08 -22.77
N PHE A 268 -9.04 -4.72 -21.70
CA PHE A 268 -8.79 -3.58 -20.85
C PHE A 268 -8.51 -4.04 -19.41
N SER A 269 -7.79 -3.22 -18.66
CA SER A 269 -7.49 -3.55 -17.27
C SER A 269 -8.60 -3.12 -16.32
N ALA A 270 -8.63 -3.72 -15.13
CA ALA A 270 -9.55 -3.35 -14.06
C ALA A 270 -9.35 -1.92 -13.52
N LYS A 271 -8.23 -1.25 -13.83
CA LYS A 271 -7.89 0.06 -13.26
C LYS A 271 -8.95 1.12 -13.52
N GLU A 272 -9.73 1.03 -14.62
CA GLU A 272 -10.78 1.98 -14.94
C GLU A 272 -11.91 2.05 -13.91
N ILE A 273 -12.02 1.05 -13.03
CA ILE A 273 -13.03 0.98 -11.98
C ILE A 273 -12.70 1.94 -10.83
N PHE A 274 -11.43 2.05 -10.45
CA PHE A 274 -10.94 2.88 -9.34
C PHE A 274 -10.01 4.02 -9.77
N TYR A 275 -9.63 4.03 -11.04
CA TYR A 275 -8.97 5.13 -11.72
C TYR A 275 -9.71 5.39 -13.04
N PRO A 276 -10.82 6.15 -13.00
CA PRO A 276 -11.71 6.34 -14.15
C PRO A 276 -11.01 7.03 -15.32
N VAL A 277 -11.40 6.64 -16.55
CA VAL A 277 -10.88 7.25 -17.79
C VAL A 277 -11.11 8.75 -17.85
N ASN A 278 -12.25 9.20 -17.30
CA ASN A 278 -12.63 10.59 -17.16
C ASN A 278 -13.28 10.78 -15.79
N GLN A 279 -12.75 11.68 -15.00
CA GLN A 279 -13.21 11.94 -13.63
C GLN A 279 -13.27 13.44 -13.37
N THR A 280 -14.46 13.94 -13.03
CA THR A 280 -14.60 15.31 -12.53
C THR A 280 -13.97 15.39 -11.14
N MET A 281 -13.05 16.33 -10.98
CA MET A 281 -12.35 16.59 -9.72
C MET A 281 -13.04 17.70 -8.96
N LEU A 282 -13.30 18.81 -9.64
CA LEU A 282 -13.84 20.03 -9.06
C LEU A 282 -14.98 20.56 -9.94
N TYR A 283 -15.99 21.11 -9.29
CA TYR A 283 -16.99 21.98 -9.91
C TYR A 283 -16.73 23.42 -9.49
N PHE A 284 -16.82 24.35 -10.41
CA PHE A 284 -16.76 25.77 -10.14
C PHE A 284 -18.02 26.46 -10.66
N GLN A 285 -18.53 27.36 -9.85
CA GLN A 285 -19.71 28.16 -10.13
C GLN A 285 -19.46 29.55 -9.57
N ASP A 286 -19.44 30.56 -10.44
CA ASP A 286 -19.02 31.92 -10.11
C ASP A 286 -17.65 31.95 -9.43
N ASP A 287 -17.57 32.38 -8.16
CA ASP A 287 -16.35 32.42 -7.35
C ASP A 287 -16.24 31.22 -6.37
N ALA A 288 -17.17 30.27 -6.41
CA ALA A 288 -17.17 29.09 -5.54
C ALA A 288 -16.56 27.87 -6.24
N CYS A 289 -15.77 27.09 -5.49
CA CYS A 289 -15.21 25.82 -5.93
C CYS A 289 -15.67 24.71 -4.99
N ARG A 290 -16.14 23.60 -5.53
CA ARG A 290 -16.58 22.42 -4.78
C ARG A 290 -15.94 21.15 -5.32
N GLU A 291 -15.49 20.28 -4.44
CA GLU A 291 -15.05 18.95 -4.85
C GLU A 291 -16.21 18.07 -5.34
N SER A 292 -15.89 17.18 -6.30
CA SER A 292 -16.82 16.11 -6.68
C SER A 292 -16.91 15.08 -5.55
N VAL A 293 -18.11 14.58 -5.31
CA VAL A 293 -18.38 13.52 -4.31
C VAL A 293 -18.74 12.21 -5.00
N LEU A 294 -18.38 11.08 -4.37
CA LEU A 294 -18.77 9.77 -4.87
C LEU A 294 -20.26 9.54 -4.56
N SER A 295 -21.05 9.30 -5.58
CA SER A 295 -22.48 9.02 -5.46
C SER A 295 -22.76 7.62 -4.87
N ASP A 296 -21.93 6.64 -5.15
CA ASP A 296 -22.04 5.26 -4.64
C ASP A 296 -20.94 5.00 -3.63
N GLN A 297 -21.33 4.77 -2.38
CA GLN A 297 -20.41 4.56 -1.25
C GLN A 297 -20.08 3.08 -0.99
N ARG A 298 -20.71 2.14 -1.71
CA ARG A 298 -20.44 0.71 -1.55
C ARG A 298 -18.98 0.38 -1.86
N GLU A 299 -18.45 -0.61 -1.18
CA GLU A 299 -17.17 -1.21 -1.52
C GLU A 299 -17.22 -1.90 -2.88
N ILE A 300 -16.06 -2.20 -3.43
CA ILE A 300 -15.87 -2.72 -4.78
C ILE A 300 -15.14 -4.06 -4.68
N LEU A 301 -15.76 -5.12 -5.19
CA LEU A 301 -15.11 -6.42 -5.36
C LEU A 301 -14.70 -6.60 -6.82
N ILE A 302 -13.44 -6.92 -7.06
CA ILE A 302 -12.92 -7.13 -8.42
C ILE A 302 -12.34 -8.55 -8.52
N PHE A 303 -12.96 -9.38 -9.35
CA PHE A 303 -12.35 -10.63 -9.78
C PHE A 303 -11.17 -10.34 -10.69
N ALA A 304 -9.95 -10.47 -10.17
CA ALA A 304 -8.74 -10.08 -10.89
C ALA A 304 -7.70 -11.20 -10.95
N ARG A 305 -6.94 -11.24 -12.03
CA ARG A 305 -5.80 -12.14 -12.17
C ARG A 305 -4.60 -11.60 -11.41
N PRO A 306 -3.61 -12.44 -11.04
CA PRO A 306 -2.42 -12.01 -10.29
C PRO A 306 -1.72 -10.79 -10.90
N CYS A 307 -1.55 -10.77 -12.24
CA CYS A 307 -0.91 -9.64 -12.90
C CYS A 307 -1.71 -8.33 -12.83
N ASP A 308 -3.05 -8.39 -12.73
CA ASP A 308 -3.88 -7.20 -12.54
C ASP A 308 -3.78 -6.69 -11.10
N ILE A 309 -3.81 -7.59 -10.11
CA ILE A 309 -3.63 -7.24 -8.69
C ILE A 309 -2.25 -6.62 -8.46
N ASN A 310 -1.20 -7.26 -8.95
CA ASN A 310 0.16 -6.74 -8.88
C ASN A 310 0.31 -5.38 -9.60
N ALA A 311 -0.45 -5.14 -10.66
CA ALA A 311 -0.43 -3.85 -11.34
C ALA A 311 -1.02 -2.73 -10.47
N VAL A 312 -2.01 -3.04 -9.65
CA VAL A 312 -2.61 -2.06 -8.72
C VAL A 312 -1.60 -1.65 -7.66
N ARG A 313 -0.82 -2.57 -7.10
CA ARG A 313 0.29 -2.24 -6.18
C ARG A 313 1.27 -1.23 -6.78
N ARG A 314 1.56 -1.33 -8.08
CA ARG A 314 2.44 -0.36 -8.77
C ARG A 314 1.78 1.01 -8.91
N LEU A 315 0.45 1.06 -9.14
CA LEU A 315 -0.29 2.31 -9.14
C LEU A 315 -0.38 2.93 -7.74
N ASP A 316 -0.55 2.11 -6.70
CA ASP A 316 -0.55 2.55 -5.32
C ASP A 316 0.77 3.26 -4.97
N GLN A 317 1.92 2.69 -5.35
CA GLN A 317 3.21 3.35 -5.16
C GLN A 317 3.32 4.69 -5.91
N ILE A 318 2.75 4.79 -7.11
CA ILE A 318 2.78 6.04 -7.90
C ILE A 318 1.86 7.11 -7.31
N PHE A 319 0.63 6.74 -6.95
CA PHE A 319 -0.38 7.71 -6.52
C PHE A 319 -0.38 7.99 -5.02
N LEU A 320 0.07 7.03 -4.20
CA LEU A 320 0.02 7.13 -2.74
C LEU A 320 1.41 7.21 -2.10
N GLY A 321 2.44 6.63 -2.73
CA GLY A 321 3.79 6.53 -2.17
C GLY A 321 4.86 7.40 -2.87
N ASN A 322 4.51 8.20 -3.87
CA ASN A 322 5.48 8.95 -4.68
C ASN A 322 5.52 10.43 -4.28
N GLY A 323 6.28 10.76 -3.24
CA GLY A 323 6.41 12.12 -2.72
C GLY A 323 5.70 12.30 -1.38
N GLY A 324 5.55 13.55 -0.95
CA GLY A 324 4.95 13.90 0.35
C GLY A 324 3.43 13.85 0.37
N GLU A 325 2.77 13.94 -0.79
CA GLU A 325 1.33 14.08 -0.91
C GLU A 325 0.71 12.90 -1.68
N GLN A 326 -0.44 12.42 -1.20
CA GLN A 326 -1.21 11.36 -1.85
C GLN A 326 -2.25 11.93 -2.81
N ASP A 327 -2.48 11.25 -3.93
CA ASP A 327 -3.59 11.58 -4.82
C ASP A 327 -4.93 11.22 -4.17
N VAL A 328 -5.65 12.24 -3.69
CA VAL A 328 -6.91 12.11 -2.94
C VAL A 328 -8.00 11.42 -3.77
N TYR A 329 -8.07 11.69 -5.08
CA TYR A 329 -9.11 11.13 -5.96
C TYR A 329 -8.87 9.65 -6.24
N TYR A 330 -7.60 9.25 -6.39
CA TYR A 330 -7.22 7.85 -6.51
C TYR A 330 -7.48 7.11 -5.19
N ARG A 331 -7.01 7.66 -4.06
CA ARG A 331 -7.16 7.06 -2.74
C ARG A 331 -8.60 6.76 -2.39
N ARG A 332 -9.52 7.71 -2.57
CA ARG A 332 -10.96 7.57 -2.24
C ARG A 332 -11.63 6.37 -2.92
N LEU A 333 -11.24 6.05 -4.15
CA LEU A 333 -11.76 4.89 -4.87
C LEU A 333 -10.98 3.62 -4.53
N ARG A 334 -9.65 3.72 -4.40
CA ARG A 334 -8.78 2.59 -4.14
C ARG A 334 -9.05 1.93 -2.77
N GLU A 335 -9.28 2.72 -1.74
CA GLU A 335 -9.61 2.23 -0.39
C GLU A 335 -10.89 1.38 -0.35
N LYS A 336 -11.77 1.52 -1.33
CA LYS A 336 -13.00 0.72 -1.46
C LYS A 336 -12.80 -0.61 -2.18
N VAL A 337 -11.62 -0.86 -2.77
CA VAL A 337 -11.38 -2.03 -3.64
C VAL A 337 -10.80 -3.19 -2.84
N ARG A 338 -11.47 -4.34 -2.93
CA ARG A 338 -10.97 -5.65 -2.51
C ARG A 338 -10.87 -6.58 -3.72
N PHE A 339 -9.87 -7.46 -3.71
CA PHE A 339 -9.65 -8.39 -4.81
C PHE A 339 -10.14 -9.79 -4.48
N LEU A 340 -10.80 -10.39 -5.48
CA LEU A 340 -11.07 -11.80 -5.55
C LEU A 340 -10.13 -12.36 -6.62
N LEU A 341 -9.19 -13.21 -6.20
CA LEU A 341 -8.23 -13.82 -7.11
C LEU A 341 -8.95 -14.76 -8.06
N LEU A 342 -8.90 -14.46 -9.35
CA LEU A 342 -9.35 -15.35 -10.42
C LEU A 342 -8.13 -16.09 -10.97
N GLU A 343 -8.10 -17.41 -10.83
CA GLU A 343 -6.99 -18.20 -11.34
C GLU A 343 -6.77 -17.98 -12.84
N CYS A 344 -5.52 -18.05 -13.24
CA CYS A 344 -5.12 -17.95 -14.64
C CYS A 344 -4.68 -19.34 -15.13
N GLY A 345 -5.38 -19.90 -16.11
CA GLY A 345 -5.18 -21.26 -16.60
C GLY A 345 -3.96 -21.49 -17.51
N GLY A 346 -2.85 -20.76 -17.29
CA GLY A 346 -1.61 -20.95 -18.05
C GLY A 346 -1.11 -19.74 -18.86
N GLY A 347 -1.86 -18.63 -18.82
CA GLY A 347 -1.53 -17.43 -19.61
C GLY A 347 -1.95 -17.54 -21.08
N TRP A 348 -1.62 -16.54 -21.83
CA TRP A 348 -1.89 -16.43 -23.27
C TRP A 348 -0.61 -16.12 -24.05
N ASP A 349 -0.67 -16.24 -25.39
CA ASP A 349 0.50 -16.12 -26.28
C ASP A 349 1.30 -14.81 -26.11
N THR A 350 0.65 -13.75 -25.64
CA THR A 350 1.29 -12.45 -25.43
C THR A 350 1.79 -12.23 -23.98
N CYS A 351 1.51 -13.17 -23.06
CA CYS A 351 1.89 -13.04 -21.66
C CYS A 351 3.37 -13.36 -21.42
N PHE A 352 4.00 -12.60 -20.54
CA PHE A 352 5.35 -12.84 -20.00
C PHE A 352 5.42 -12.39 -18.51
N CYS A 353 4.31 -12.61 -17.77
CA CYS A 353 4.17 -12.20 -16.37
C CYS A 353 5.15 -12.91 -15.42
N VAL A 354 5.58 -14.14 -15.75
CA VAL A 354 6.58 -14.88 -14.99
C VAL A 354 7.92 -14.14 -15.02
N SER A 355 8.36 -13.67 -16.20
CA SER A 355 9.59 -12.86 -16.32
C SER A 355 9.53 -11.53 -15.55
N MET A 356 8.32 -11.03 -15.25
CA MET A 356 8.10 -9.80 -14.50
C MET A 356 7.83 -10.03 -13.01
N GLY A 357 7.85 -11.28 -12.53
CA GLY A 357 7.54 -11.62 -11.14
C GLY A 357 6.11 -11.24 -10.70
N SER A 358 5.16 -11.17 -11.66
CA SER A 358 3.79 -10.73 -11.42
C SER A 358 2.74 -11.82 -11.62
N ASN A 359 3.18 -13.06 -11.78
CA ASN A 359 2.36 -14.26 -11.96
C ASN A 359 1.72 -14.76 -10.65
N ARG A 360 2.22 -14.33 -9.49
CA ARG A 360 1.77 -14.73 -8.15
C ARG A 360 1.41 -13.50 -7.32
N THR A 361 0.49 -13.67 -6.37
CA THR A 361 0.12 -12.63 -5.40
C THR A 361 -0.52 -13.26 -4.17
N GLU A 362 -0.38 -12.60 -3.03
CA GLU A 362 -1.10 -12.91 -1.79
C GLU A 362 -2.13 -11.82 -1.42
N ASP A 363 -2.24 -10.77 -2.23
CA ASP A 363 -3.13 -9.63 -2.00
C ASP A 363 -4.53 -9.91 -2.57
N TYR A 364 -5.30 -10.76 -1.86
CA TYR A 364 -6.70 -11.07 -2.19
C TYR A 364 -7.48 -11.50 -0.94
N SER A 365 -8.77 -11.22 -0.93
CA SER A 365 -9.71 -11.65 0.13
C SER A 365 -10.26 -13.05 -0.10
N LEU A 366 -10.53 -13.39 -1.36
CA LEU A 366 -11.00 -14.71 -1.81
C LEU A 366 -10.19 -15.14 -3.02
N ALA A 367 -10.01 -16.46 -3.20
CA ALA A 367 -9.55 -17.02 -4.48
C ALA A 367 -10.61 -17.95 -5.06
N LEU A 368 -10.73 -17.93 -6.38
CA LEU A 368 -11.75 -18.68 -7.10
C LEU A 368 -11.15 -19.39 -8.31
N ARG A 369 -11.49 -20.70 -8.43
CA ARG A 369 -11.36 -21.50 -9.65
C ARG A 369 -12.74 -21.95 -10.10
N LEU A 370 -13.20 -21.47 -11.26
CA LEU A 370 -14.42 -21.98 -11.87
C LEU A 370 -14.19 -23.38 -12.47
N GLU A 371 -15.10 -24.29 -12.20
CA GLU A 371 -15.14 -25.66 -12.74
C GLU A 371 -16.50 -25.94 -13.36
N GLU A 372 -16.62 -27.06 -14.07
CA GLU A 372 -17.92 -27.51 -14.58
C GLU A 372 -18.87 -27.80 -13.41
N GLY A 373 -20.01 -27.09 -13.40
CA GLY A 373 -21.03 -27.23 -12.36
C GLY A 373 -20.77 -26.46 -11.04
N GLY A 374 -19.67 -25.73 -10.90
CA GLY A 374 -19.39 -24.98 -9.66
C GLY A 374 -18.07 -24.25 -9.61
N ALA A 375 -17.57 -24.08 -8.39
CA ALA A 375 -16.28 -23.44 -8.13
C ALA A 375 -15.60 -24.01 -6.89
N LEU A 376 -14.26 -23.98 -6.91
CA LEU A 376 -13.43 -24.09 -5.72
C LEU A 376 -13.12 -22.69 -5.22
N VAL A 377 -13.30 -22.45 -3.93
CA VAL A 377 -13.12 -21.16 -3.30
C VAL A 377 -12.20 -21.30 -2.11
N GLN A 378 -11.21 -20.44 -2.00
CA GLN A 378 -10.47 -20.22 -0.77
C GLN A 378 -10.93 -18.88 -0.15
N VAL A 379 -11.39 -18.94 1.08
CA VAL A 379 -11.78 -17.77 1.88
C VAL A 379 -10.58 -17.42 2.77
N LYS A 380 -9.93 -16.30 2.46
CA LYS A 380 -8.76 -15.81 3.19
C LYS A 380 -9.13 -14.69 4.16
N ASP A 381 -10.06 -13.82 3.77
CA ASP A 381 -10.55 -12.73 4.59
C ASP A 381 -11.79 -13.19 5.37
N PRO A 382 -11.75 -13.19 6.72
CA PRO A 382 -12.84 -13.64 7.57
C PRO A 382 -14.17 -12.91 7.32
N ALA A 383 -14.15 -11.68 6.84
CA ALA A 383 -15.35 -10.92 6.52
C ALA A 383 -16.26 -11.63 5.50
N PHE A 384 -15.69 -12.49 4.67
CA PHE A 384 -16.44 -13.27 3.68
C PHE A 384 -16.88 -14.65 4.18
N ALA A 385 -16.41 -15.12 5.33
CA ALA A 385 -16.75 -16.44 5.85
C ALA A 385 -18.26 -16.72 5.95
N PRO A 386 -19.11 -15.77 6.41
CA PRO A 386 -20.56 -15.98 6.53
C PRO A 386 -21.26 -16.29 5.21
N TYR A 387 -20.73 -15.85 4.07
CA TYR A 387 -21.32 -16.12 2.76
C TYR A 387 -21.10 -17.58 2.30
N PHE A 388 -20.19 -18.30 2.93
CA PHE A 388 -19.82 -19.68 2.59
C PHE A 388 -20.22 -20.69 3.67
N GLU A 389 -21.05 -20.29 4.65
CA GLU A 389 -21.57 -21.21 5.67
C GLU A 389 -22.36 -22.34 5.02
N GLY A 390 -22.05 -23.57 5.45
CA GLY A 390 -22.68 -24.78 4.91
C GLY A 390 -22.15 -25.25 3.54
N ALA A 391 -21.12 -24.61 3.00
CA ALA A 391 -20.44 -25.08 1.79
C ALA A 391 -19.58 -26.32 2.10
N ASP A 392 -19.43 -27.23 1.14
CA ASP A 392 -18.65 -28.46 1.28
C ASP A 392 -17.16 -28.15 1.42
N ALA A 393 -16.57 -28.46 2.57
CA ALA A 393 -15.14 -28.27 2.79
C ALA A 393 -14.32 -29.10 1.80
N CYS A 394 -13.27 -28.53 1.24
CA CYS A 394 -12.37 -29.22 0.32
C CYS A 394 -10.92 -28.74 0.47
N ALA A 395 -9.98 -29.54 -0.02
CA ALA A 395 -8.59 -29.10 -0.15
C ALA A 395 -8.43 -28.32 -1.46
N TYR A 396 -8.21 -27.01 -1.36
CA TYR A 396 -7.94 -26.16 -2.50
C TYR A 396 -6.91 -25.08 -2.13
N THR A 397 -5.90 -24.94 -2.97
CA THR A 397 -4.91 -23.87 -2.95
C THR A 397 -4.87 -23.25 -4.34
N PRO A 398 -4.91 -21.91 -4.46
CA PRO A 398 -4.85 -21.24 -5.74
C PRO A 398 -3.59 -21.58 -6.53
N GLY A 399 -3.77 -21.96 -7.79
CA GLY A 399 -2.69 -22.20 -8.73
C GLY A 399 -2.23 -20.92 -9.41
N PHE A 400 -0.93 -20.84 -9.69
CA PHE A 400 -0.34 -19.72 -10.42
C PHE A 400 0.40 -20.20 -11.66
N VAL A 401 0.46 -19.35 -12.68
CA VAL A 401 1.25 -19.63 -13.90
C VAL A 401 2.73 -19.72 -13.53
N GLU A 402 3.36 -20.81 -13.81
CA GLU A 402 4.79 -21.04 -13.51
C GLU A 402 5.68 -20.76 -14.71
N GLU A 403 5.16 -20.89 -15.93
CA GLU A 403 5.87 -20.67 -17.18
C GLU A 403 4.96 -19.97 -18.19
N ASN A 404 5.51 -19.00 -18.92
CA ASN A 404 4.85 -18.39 -20.06
C ASN A 404 5.46 -18.92 -21.37
N ARG A 405 4.68 -18.89 -22.45
CA ARG A 405 5.19 -19.20 -23.80
C ARG A 405 6.33 -18.27 -24.24
N ARG A 406 6.41 -17.08 -23.65
CA ARG A 406 7.44 -16.05 -23.90
C ARG A 406 8.19 -15.76 -22.59
N ALA A 407 9.52 -15.96 -22.62
CA ALA A 407 10.41 -15.56 -21.54
C ALA A 407 11.12 -14.27 -21.92
N ALA A 408 10.80 -13.15 -21.25
CA ALA A 408 11.42 -11.87 -21.55
C ALA A 408 12.83 -11.80 -20.95
N ARG A 409 13.79 -11.35 -21.77
CA ARG A 409 15.12 -10.98 -21.32
C ARG A 409 15.10 -9.50 -20.93
N LEU A 410 15.43 -9.21 -19.68
CA LEU A 410 15.36 -7.86 -19.12
C LEU A 410 16.73 -7.19 -19.13
N PRO A 411 16.81 -5.86 -19.38
CA PRO A 411 18.06 -5.14 -19.39
C PRO A 411 18.65 -5.01 -17.99
N VAL A 412 19.98 -5.07 -17.88
CA VAL A 412 20.72 -4.74 -16.67
C VAL A 412 21.32 -3.35 -16.84
N ILE A 413 20.87 -2.40 -16.01
CA ILE A 413 21.30 -1.00 -16.04
C ILE A 413 21.78 -0.64 -14.63
N PRO A 414 23.06 -0.92 -14.30
CA PRO A 414 23.57 -0.77 -12.94
C PRO A 414 23.87 0.68 -12.55
N ASP A 415 24.13 1.54 -13.53
CA ASP A 415 24.63 2.89 -13.30
C ASP A 415 24.15 3.90 -14.35
N ARG A 416 24.51 5.17 -14.10
CA ARG A 416 24.12 6.30 -14.95
C ARG A 416 24.78 6.27 -16.34
N GLU A 417 25.97 5.72 -16.48
CA GLU A 417 26.65 5.64 -17.78
C GLU A 417 25.96 4.62 -18.67
N THR A 418 25.64 3.45 -18.13
CA THR A 418 24.82 2.44 -18.83
C THR A 418 23.46 3.00 -19.23
N LEU A 419 22.79 3.78 -18.35
CA LEU A 419 21.53 4.43 -18.67
C LEU A 419 21.66 5.45 -19.81
N LYS A 420 22.76 6.20 -19.84
CA LYS A 420 23.05 7.14 -20.93
C LYS A 420 23.26 6.40 -22.25
N THR A 421 24.05 5.32 -22.24
CA THR A 421 24.20 4.42 -23.38
C THR A 421 22.86 3.88 -23.86
N ALA A 422 22.07 3.28 -22.96
CA ALA A 422 20.74 2.76 -23.22
C ALA A 422 19.81 3.80 -23.87
N SER A 423 19.91 5.04 -23.40
CA SER A 423 19.10 6.15 -23.92
C SER A 423 19.55 6.64 -25.30
N GLY A 424 20.82 6.44 -25.65
CA GLY A 424 21.45 6.87 -26.90
C GLY A 424 21.38 5.86 -28.05
N LEU A 425 20.90 4.64 -27.81
CA LEU A 425 20.91 3.57 -28.81
C LEU A 425 20.10 3.93 -30.06
N ASP A 426 20.66 3.65 -31.22
CA ASP A 426 19.98 3.78 -32.53
C ASP A 426 18.77 2.84 -32.67
N PHE A 427 18.71 1.82 -31.84
CA PHE A 427 17.58 0.90 -31.71
C PHE A 427 16.23 1.60 -31.65
N TRP A 428 16.15 2.77 -31.01
CA TRP A 428 14.88 3.49 -30.82
C TRP A 428 14.34 4.11 -32.10
N LYS A 429 15.20 4.43 -33.08
CA LYS A 429 14.83 5.08 -34.36
C LYS A 429 13.85 4.24 -35.17
N ARG A 430 13.86 2.90 -35.05
CA ARG A 430 12.90 2.01 -35.72
C ARG A 430 11.45 2.35 -35.47
N TYR A 431 11.17 2.88 -34.28
CA TYR A 431 9.79 3.24 -33.90
C TYR A 431 9.33 4.57 -34.48
N ASP A 432 10.20 5.39 -35.04
CA ASP A 432 9.82 6.63 -35.71
C ASP A 432 8.95 6.36 -36.93
N GLU A 433 9.16 5.24 -37.61
CA GLU A 433 8.39 4.80 -38.76
C GLU A 433 7.24 3.85 -38.38
N GLN A 434 7.45 3.01 -37.38
CA GLN A 434 6.49 1.97 -37.00
C GLN A 434 5.34 2.50 -36.16
N CYS A 435 5.60 3.41 -35.20
CA CYS A 435 4.64 3.85 -34.22
C CYS A 435 3.90 5.11 -34.66
N ILE A 436 2.60 5.04 -34.78
CA ILE A 436 1.73 6.18 -35.14
C ILE A 436 1.37 7.11 -33.97
N GLY A 437 1.88 6.85 -32.76
CA GLY A 437 1.66 7.70 -31.59
C GLY A 437 0.20 7.73 -31.08
N CYS A 438 -0.60 6.68 -31.31
CA CYS A 438 -2.03 6.66 -30.95
C CYS A 438 -2.33 6.52 -29.46
N GLY A 439 -1.35 6.17 -28.63
CA GLY A 439 -1.53 6.01 -27.16
C GLY A 439 -2.29 4.76 -26.71
N GLY A 440 -2.86 3.95 -27.64
CA GLY A 440 -3.70 2.79 -27.32
C GLY A 440 -3.04 1.75 -26.43
N CYS A 441 -1.73 1.55 -26.56
CA CYS A 441 -0.96 0.63 -25.71
C CYS A 441 -0.90 1.06 -24.23
N ASN A 442 -1.01 2.35 -23.93
CA ASN A 442 -1.05 2.85 -22.55
C ASN A 442 -2.47 2.84 -21.98
N THR A 443 -3.48 3.06 -22.83
CA THR A 443 -4.89 3.00 -22.41
C THR A 443 -5.25 1.64 -21.82
N VAL A 444 -4.79 0.55 -22.44
CA VAL A 444 -5.06 -0.82 -21.95
C VAL A 444 -4.10 -1.31 -20.87
N CYS A 445 -3.00 -0.59 -20.65
CA CYS A 445 -1.97 -1.00 -19.71
C CYS A 445 -2.44 -0.81 -18.26
N PRO A 446 -2.39 -1.84 -17.41
CA PRO A 446 -2.86 -1.77 -16.04
C PRO A 446 -2.00 -0.87 -15.14
N THR A 447 -0.74 -0.62 -15.51
CA THR A 447 0.21 0.17 -14.72
C THR A 447 0.48 1.57 -15.28
N CYS A 448 -0.21 2.00 -16.36
CA CYS A 448 -0.07 3.38 -16.86
C CYS A 448 -0.94 4.34 -16.07
N SER A 449 -0.32 5.41 -15.57
CA SER A 449 -0.92 6.44 -14.72
C SER A 449 -1.01 7.81 -15.39
N CYS A 450 -0.57 7.94 -16.66
CA CYS A 450 -0.57 9.21 -17.38
C CYS A 450 -1.99 9.78 -17.49
N PHE A 451 -2.15 11.05 -17.09
CA PHE A 451 -3.40 11.80 -17.23
C PHE A 451 -3.11 13.24 -17.65
N ASP A 452 -4.14 13.92 -18.01
CA ASP A 452 -4.19 15.35 -18.27
C ASP A 452 -5.35 15.96 -17.48
N THR A 453 -5.31 17.26 -17.25
CA THR A 453 -6.40 18.00 -16.63
C THR A 453 -7.03 18.94 -17.63
N VAL A 454 -8.35 18.90 -17.74
CA VAL A 454 -9.13 19.67 -18.70
C VAL A 454 -10.22 20.44 -17.98
N ASP A 455 -10.30 21.74 -18.23
CA ASP A 455 -11.40 22.58 -17.78
C ASP A 455 -12.50 22.57 -18.85
N VAL A 456 -13.71 22.22 -18.44
CA VAL A 456 -14.91 22.22 -19.26
C VAL A 456 -15.81 23.36 -18.79
N ILE A 457 -15.91 24.41 -19.58
CA ILE A 457 -16.79 25.56 -19.32
C ILE A 457 -18.16 25.24 -19.91
N TYR A 458 -19.23 25.40 -19.15
CA TYR A 458 -20.57 25.00 -19.58
C TYR A 458 -21.22 25.97 -20.55
N ASN A 459 -20.85 27.24 -20.47
CA ASN A 459 -21.31 28.26 -21.45
C ASN A 459 -20.33 29.44 -21.49
N GLU A 460 -20.40 30.24 -22.55
CA GLU A 460 -19.47 31.35 -22.76
C GLU A 460 -19.70 32.57 -21.87
N THR A 461 -20.85 32.66 -21.22
CA THR A 461 -21.28 33.83 -20.44
C THR A 461 -21.16 33.64 -18.92
N SER A 462 -21.01 32.40 -18.46
CA SER A 462 -20.81 32.08 -17.04
C SER A 462 -19.42 31.54 -16.80
N ARG A 463 -18.99 31.61 -15.53
CA ARG A 463 -17.77 30.96 -15.06
C ARG A 463 -18.05 29.55 -14.53
N ASP A 464 -19.23 29.00 -14.87
CA ASP A 464 -19.63 27.67 -14.42
C ASP A 464 -18.95 26.61 -15.25
N GLY A 465 -18.45 25.59 -14.57
CA GLY A 465 -17.74 24.51 -15.24
C GLY A 465 -17.24 23.45 -14.28
N GLU A 466 -16.37 22.63 -14.80
CA GLU A 466 -15.73 21.57 -14.04
C GLU A 466 -14.29 21.33 -14.51
N ARG A 467 -13.43 20.91 -13.59
CA ARG A 467 -12.10 20.38 -13.89
C ARG A 467 -12.13 18.88 -13.88
N ARG A 468 -11.73 18.28 -14.97
CA ARG A 468 -11.66 16.83 -15.18
C ARG A 468 -10.24 16.36 -15.22
N ARG A 469 -10.01 15.19 -14.65
CA ARG A 469 -8.85 14.35 -14.93
C ARG A 469 -9.23 13.38 -16.03
N VAL A 470 -8.46 13.35 -17.12
CA VAL A 470 -8.70 12.48 -18.29
C VAL A 470 -7.42 11.67 -18.54
N TRP A 471 -7.54 10.35 -18.78
CA TRP A 471 -6.37 9.58 -19.14
C TRP A 471 -5.68 10.16 -20.36
N SER A 472 -4.36 10.18 -20.30
CA SER A 472 -3.49 10.58 -21.38
C SER A 472 -2.44 9.50 -21.65
N SER A 473 -1.46 9.78 -22.49
CA SER A 473 -0.43 8.80 -22.83
C SER A 473 0.90 9.46 -23.15
N CYS A 474 1.96 8.95 -22.52
CA CYS A 474 3.32 9.35 -22.87
C CYS A 474 3.72 9.01 -24.31
N MET A 475 2.90 8.24 -25.04
CA MET A 475 3.10 7.93 -26.46
C MET A 475 2.48 8.98 -27.40
N LEU A 476 1.64 9.89 -26.90
CA LEU A 476 1.09 10.98 -27.68
C LEU A 476 2.15 12.04 -27.97
N ARG A 477 2.10 12.60 -29.18
CA ARG A 477 3.08 13.59 -29.65
C ARG A 477 3.18 14.81 -28.74
N ASP A 478 2.05 15.29 -28.27
CA ASP A 478 1.96 16.55 -27.54
C ASP A 478 1.85 16.39 -26.02
N PHE A 479 1.98 15.16 -25.49
CA PHE A 479 1.90 14.90 -24.05
C PHE A 479 2.95 15.67 -23.23
N THR A 480 4.12 15.99 -23.83
CA THR A 480 5.18 16.78 -23.18
C THR A 480 5.33 18.17 -23.77
N ALA A 481 4.31 18.63 -24.51
CA ALA A 481 4.33 19.99 -25.06
C ALA A 481 4.10 21.02 -23.93
N THR A 482 4.92 22.07 -23.92
CA THR A 482 4.74 23.22 -23.03
C THR A 482 4.01 24.35 -23.77
N ALA A 483 3.51 25.36 -23.05
CA ALA A 483 2.83 26.52 -23.62
C ALA A 483 3.64 27.25 -24.71
N GLY A 484 4.97 27.21 -24.66
CA GLY A 484 5.87 27.74 -25.69
C GLY A 484 6.09 26.83 -26.89
N GLY A 485 5.38 25.69 -27.02
CA GLY A 485 5.49 24.75 -28.13
C GLY A 485 6.71 23.82 -28.05
N HIS A 486 7.54 23.94 -27.02
CA HIS A 486 8.65 23.00 -26.80
C HIS A 486 8.12 21.61 -26.43
N ARG A 487 8.78 20.57 -26.94
CA ARG A 487 8.48 19.17 -26.66
C ARG A 487 9.75 18.46 -26.17
N ALA A 488 9.70 17.91 -24.98
CA ALA A 488 10.84 17.15 -24.41
C ALA A 488 11.13 15.87 -25.23
N ARG A 489 10.11 15.30 -25.88
CA ARG A 489 10.22 14.15 -26.80
C ARG A 489 9.48 14.48 -28.07
N SER A 490 10.22 14.51 -29.18
CA SER A 490 9.71 14.99 -30.47
C SER A 490 9.35 13.85 -31.45
N THR A 491 9.81 12.63 -31.18
CA THR A 491 9.63 11.49 -32.09
C THR A 491 8.97 10.28 -31.42
N PRO A 492 8.28 9.42 -32.17
CA PRO A 492 7.73 8.16 -31.64
C PRO A 492 8.78 7.26 -31.01
N GLY A 493 9.99 7.20 -31.55
CA GLY A 493 11.12 6.46 -31.00
C GLY A 493 11.55 6.98 -29.64
N ALA A 494 11.61 8.31 -29.47
CA ALA A 494 11.88 8.94 -28.17
C ALA A 494 10.78 8.62 -27.14
N ASN A 495 9.51 8.57 -27.55
CA ASN A 495 8.41 8.16 -26.70
C ASN A 495 8.49 6.66 -26.33
N MET A 496 8.84 5.79 -27.30
CA MET A 496 9.01 4.36 -27.03
C MET A 496 10.17 4.10 -26.07
N ARG A 497 11.31 4.78 -26.26
CA ARG A 497 12.44 4.74 -25.34
C ARG A 497 12.01 5.08 -23.91
N PHE A 498 11.31 6.21 -23.74
CA PHE A 498 10.80 6.61 -22.44
C PHE A 498 9.87 5.55 -21.85
N LYS A 499 8.92 5.03 -22.65
CA LYS A 499 7.98 4.01 -22.20
C LYS A 499 8.69 2.73 -21.74
N VAL A 500 9.67 2.23 -22.51
CA VAL A 500 10.39 1.00 -22.16
C VAL A 500 11.22 1.22 -20.90
N LEU A 501 12.05 2.26 -20.84
CA LEU A 501 12.87 2.56 -19.67
C LEU A 501 12.00 2.78 -18.42
N HIS A 502 10.89 3.50 -18.55
CA HIS A 502 9.96 3.72 -17.43
C HIS A 502 9.40 2.40 -16.88
N LYS A 503 9.15 1.40 -17.74
CA LYS A 503 8.58 0.10 -17.36
C LYS A 503 9.57 -0.90 -16.81
N VAL A 504 10.84 -0.86 -17.24
CA VAL A 504 11.84 -1.88 -16.87
C VAL A 504 13.01 -1.34 -16.06
N TYR A 505 13.15 -0.02 -15.91
CA TYR A 505 14.24 0.62 -15.17
C TYR A 505 13.78 1.68 -14.17
N ASP A 506 13.16 2.79 -14.64
CA ASP A 506 12.90 3.98 -13.80
C ASP A 506 12.06 3.70 -12.55
N TYR A 507 11.06 2.82 -12.68
CA TYR A 507 10.19 2.46 -11.55
C TYR A 507 10.99 1.79 -10.44
N LYS A 508 11.78 0.76 -10.79
CA LYS A 508 12.65 0.05 -9.86
C LYS A 508 13.69 0.98 -9.23
N ALA A 509 14.30 1.86 -10.02
CA ALA A 509 15.29 2.83 -9.56
C ALA A 509 14.66 3.88 -8.60
N ARG A 510 13.40 4.22 -8.78
CA ARG A 510 12.68 5.22 -7.96
C ARG A 510 12.18 4.65 -6.64
N PHE A 511 11.54 3.48 -6.67
CA PHE A 511 10.85 2.91 -5.51
C PHE A 511 11.67 1.84 -4.78
N GLY A 512 12.81 1.43 -5.34
CA GLY A 512 13.62 0.32 -4.83
C GLY A 512 12.99 -1.05 -5.10
N GLY A 513 13.58 -2.11 -4.51
CA GLY A 513 13.09 -3.47 -4.66
C GLY A 513 13.42 -4.12 -6.01
N GLU A 514 12.82 -5.26 -6.28
CA GLU A 514 13.06 -6.07 -7.48
C GLU A 514 11.96 -5.94 -8.54
N GLU A 515 10.86 -5.28 -8.22
CA GLU A 515 9.70 -5.19 -9.08
C GLU A 515 9.87 -4.19 -10.24
N HIS A 516 9.49 -4.62 -11.44
CA HIS A 516 9.35 -3.75 -12.59
C HIS A 516 7.94 -3.14 -12.66
N MET A 517 7.80 -1.99 -13.30
CA MET A 517 6.47 -1.40 -13.52
C MET A 517 5.62 -2.23 -14.49
N CYS A 518 6.22 -2.88 -15.48
CA CYS A 518 5.52 -3.81 -16.37
C CYS A 518 5.16 -5.09 -15.62
N VAL A 519 3.93 -5.58 -15.80
CA VAL A 519 3.44 -6.85 -15.24
C VAL A 519 3.32 -7.96 -16.30
N GLY A 520 3.85 -7.78 -17.49
CA GLY A 520 3.90 -8.81 -18.52
C GLY A 520 2.55 -9.34 -19.00
N CYS A 521 1.44 -8.58 -18.85
CA CYS A 521 0.09 -9.04 -19.18
C CYS A 521 -0.23 -9.09 -20.69
N GLY A 522 0.63 -8.56 -21.57
CA GLY A 522 0.51 -8.61 -23.02
C GLY A 522 -0.64 -7.81 -23.67
N ARG A 523 -1.43 -7.02 -22.88
CA ARG A 523 -2.55 -6.25 -23.43
C ARG A 523 -2.10 -5.21 -24.47
N CYS A 524 -0.97 -4.57 -24.27
CA CYS A 524 -0.45 -3.57 -25.19
C CYS A 524 -0.09 -4.15 -26.56
N ASP A 525 0.40 -5.40 -26.61
CA ASP A 525 0.71 -6.11 -27.84
C ASP A 525 -0.57 -6.38 -28.66
N ARG A 526 -1.60 -6.94 -28.00
CA ARG A 526 -2.90 -7.21 -28.64
C ARG A 526 -3.63 -5.95 -29.11
N ARG A 527 -3.38 -4.80 -28.48
CA ARG A 527 -4.07 -3.53 -28.78
C ARG A 527 -3.41 -2.72 -29.89
N CYS A 528 -2.14 -2.98 -30.20
CA CYS A 528 -1.39 -2.16 -31.15
C CYS A 528 -1.92 -2.35 -32.58
N PRO A 529 -2.41 -1.28 -33.27
CA PRO A 529 -2.89 -1.39 -34.66
C PRO A 529 -1.75 -1.54 -35.67
N LYS A 530 -0.50 -1.41 -35.23
CA LYS A 530 0.71 -1.57 -36.03
C LYS A 530 1.49 -2.82 -35.61
N ASP A 531 0.87 -3.71 -34.83
CA ASP A 531 1.42 -4.97 -34.33
C ASP A 531 2.78 -4.82 -33.63
N ILE A 532 3.05 -3.65 -33.03
CA ILE A 532 4.26 -3.44 -32.22
C ILE A 532 4.13 -4.22 -30.93
N SER A 533 5.01 -5.21 -30.73
CA SER A 533 5.12 -5.98 -29.51
C SER A 533 5.97 -5.25 -28.48
N PHE A 534 5.45 -5.05 -27.27
CA PHE A 534 6.22 -4.51 -26.16
C PHE A 534 7.23 -5.53 -25.62
N TYR A 535 6.88 -6.81 -25.67
CA TYR A 535 7.80 -7.90 -25.37
C TYR A 535 9.05 -7.83 -26.27
N ASP A 536 8.86 -7.72 -27.61
CA ASP A 536 9.96 -7.62 -28.56
C ASP A 536 10.74 -6.31 -28.39
N ALA A 537 10.07 -5.23 -27.98
CA ALA A 537 10.74 -3.97 -27.66
C ALA A 537 11.68 -4.11 -26.47
N VAL A 538 11.28 -4.82 -25.41
CA VAL A 538 12.12 -5.06 -24.23
C VAL A 538 13.28 -5.99 -24.57
N CYS A 539 13.03 -7.13 -25.20
CA CYS A 539 14.07 -8.10 -25.56
C CYS A 539 15.08 -7.53 -26.57
N GLY A 540 14.59 -6.85 -27.61
CA GLY A 540 15.47 -6.23 -28.63
C GLY A 540 16.29 -5.07 -28.06
N PHE A 541 15.72 -4.28 -27.15
CA PHE A 541 16.47 -3.27 -26.42
C PHE A 541 17.58 -3.88 -25.56
N THR A 542 17.27 -4.96 -24.82
CA THR A 542 18.26 -5.66 -24.00
C THR A 542 19.42 -6.17 -24.86
N GLN A 543 19.12 -6.81 -25.99
CA GLN A 543 20.13 -7.29 -26.93
C GLN A 543 20.98 -6.15 -27.51
N ALA A 544 20.34 -5.04 -27.91
CA ALA A 544 21.07 -3.88 -28.43
C ALA A 544 22.00 -3.24 -27.39
N LEU A 545 21.59 -3.21 -26.14
CA LEU A 545 22.40 -2.69 -25.03
C LEU A 545 23.63 -3.57 -24.76
N GLU A 546 23.46 -4.89 -24.80
CA GLU A 546 24.56 -5.86 -24.63
C GLU A 546 25.58 -5.77 -25.76
N GLN A 547 25.11 -5.71 -27.02
CA GLN A 547 25.97 -5.52 -28.18
C GLN A 547 26.79 -4.23 -28.10
N GLU A 548 26.19 -3.13 -27.65
CA GLU A 548 26.89 -1.86 -27.45
C GLU A 548 27.97 -1.95 -26.35
N ALA A 549 27.70 -2.76 -25.31
CA ALA A 549 28.67 -2.99 -24.22
C ALA A 549 29.87 -3.86 -24.68
N GLU A 550 29.68 -4.79 -25.61
CA GLU A 550 30.74 -5.64 -26.17
C GLU A 550 31.64 -4.86 -27.14
N HIS A 551 31.18 -3.75 -27.68
CA HIS A 551 31.93 -2.91 -28.64
C HIS A 551 32.73 -1.78 -27.97
N LYS A 552 32.56 -1.58 -26.67
CA LYS A 552 33.32 -0.64 -25.82
C LYS A 552 34.44 -1.33 -25.07
#